data_0674851829ca8345ab0424799683b557
#
_entry.id   0674851829ca8345ab0424799683b557
#
_cell.length_a   1.000
_cell.length_b   1.000
_cell.length_c   1.000
_cell.angle_alpha   90.00
_cell.angle_beta   90.00
_cell.angle_gamma   90.00
#
_symmetry.space_group_name_H-M   'P 1'
#
loop_
_entity.id
_entity.type
_entity.pdbx_description
1 polymer ?
#
loop_
_entity_poly.entity_id
_entity_poly.type
_entity_poly.pdbx_seq_one_letter_code
_entity_poly.pdbx_strand_id
1 'polypeptide(L)'
;TSASASASTSASASASTSASVSASTSASASASTSASASASTSASASASTSASASASTSASASASTSASASASTSASESASTSASASASTSASASASTSASASASTSASASASTSASASASTSASASASTSASASASTSASASASTSASASASTSASASASTSASASASTSASASASTSASASASTSASASASTSASASASTSASASASTSASASASTSASASASTSASASASTSASESASTSASASASTSASASASTSASASASTSASASASASISASESASTSASASASTSASASASTSASASASTSASASASTSASASASTSASASASTSASASASTSASASASTSASESASTSASASASTSASASASTSASASASTSASASASTSASASASTSASASASTSASESASTSASASASTSASASASTSASASASTSASESASTSASTSASASASTSASASASTSASTSTSTSASTSASTSASTSASTSASTSASESASTSASASA
;
A
#
# COMPACT_ATOMS: atom_id res chain seq x y z
N THR A 1 50.39 -35.62 -41.05
CA THR A 1 50.08 -36.94 -41.57
C THR A 1 48.62 -37.31 -41.31
N SER A 2 47.99 -38.03 -42.21
CA SER A 2 46.60 -38.43 -42.15
C SER A 2 46.44 -39.93 -41.91
N ALA A 3 45.44 -40.27 -41.06
CA ALA A 3 45.07 -41.65 -40.81
C ALA A 3 43.57 -41.82 -41.00
N SER A 4 43.15 -42.87 -41.72
CA SER A 4 41.73 -43.19 -41.99
C SER A 4 41.44 -44.66 -41.77
N ALA A 5 40.27 -44.97 -41.21
CA ALA A 5 39.85 -46.35 -40.96
C ALA A 5 38.34 -46.50 -41.23
N SER A 6 37.93 -47.61 -41.83
CA SER A 6 36.53 -47.97 -42.08
C SER A 6 36.28 -49.44 -41.71
N ALA A 7 35.18 -49.68 -40.98
CA ALA A 7 34.83 -51.03 -40.57
C ALA A 7 33.32 -51.17 -40.32
N SER A 8 32.81 -52.40 -40.37
CA SER A 8 31.41 -52.66 -40.02
C SER A 8 31.21 -52.92 -38.54
N THR A 9 32.23 -53.22 -37.75
CA THR A 9 32.10 -53.39 -36.29
C THR A 9 32.92 -52.37 -35.52
N SER A 10 34.24 -52.30 -35.68
CA SER A 10 35.11 -51.37 -34.95
C SER A 10 36.15 -50.77 -35.85
N ALA A 11 36.39 -49.45 -35.71
CA ALA A 11 37.41 -48.73 -36.47
C ALA A 11 38.13 -47.73 -35.57
N SER A 12 39.48 -47.67 -35.68
CA SER A 12 40.30 -46.74 -34.90
C SER A 12 41.36 -46.09 -35.76
N ALA A 13 41.61 -44.81 -35.56
CA ALA A 13 42.68 -44.11 -36.25
C ALA A 13 43.42 -43.14 -35.35
N SER A 14 44.76 -43.08 -35.46
CA SER A 14 45.61 -42.16 -34.72
C SER A 14 46.54 -41.44 -35.64
N ALA A 15 46.70 -40.12 -35.46
CA ALA A 15 47.56 -39.32 -36.31
C ALA A 15 48.05 -38.04 -35.61
N SER A 16 49.17 -37.49 -36.03
CA SER A 16 49.64 -36.21 -35.50
C SER A 16 49.02 -35.01 -36.17
N THR A 17 48.35 -35.18 -37.31
CA THR A 17 47.64 -34.06 -37.97
C THR A 17 46.16 -34.36 -38.16
N SER A 18 45.78 -35.42 -38.85
CA SER A 18 44.36 -35.75 -39.07
C SER A 18 44.09 -37.22 -38.85
N ALA A 19 42.99 -37.50 -38.14
CA ALA A 19 42.51 -38.90 -37.95
C ALA A 19 41.02 -38.95 -38.27
N SER A 20 40.61 -39.88 -39.12
CA SER A 20 39.19 -40.06 -39.48
C SER A 20 38.79 -41.54 -39.37
N VAL A 21 37.62 -41.80 -38.77
CA VAL A 21 37.14 -43.16 -38.59
C VAL A 21 35.64 -43.27 -38.92
N SER A 22 35.27 -44.28 -39.68
CA SER A 22 33.88 -44.60 -39.96
C SER A 22 33.57 -46.07 -39.61
N ALA A 23 32.48 -46.35 -38.92
CA ALA A 23 32.09 -47.68 -38.55
C ALA A 23 30.57 -47.78 -38.36
N SER A 24 30.01 -48.98 -38.52
CA SER A 24 28.60 -49.21 -38.21
C SER A 24 28.33 -49.49 -36.74
N THR A 25 29.32 -49.86 -35.93
CA THR A 25 29.15 -50.05 -34.50
C THR A 25 30.02 -49.07 -33.70
N SER A 26 31.32 -49.10 -33.81
CA SER A 26 32.18 -48.21 -33.02
C SER A 26 33.24 -47.52 -33.91
N ALA A 27 33.40 -46.21 -33.66
CA ALA A 27 34.42 -45.41 -34.37
C ALA A 27 35.21 -44.59 -33.37
N SER A 28 36.55 -44.59 -33.45
CA SER A 28 37.42 -43.81 -32.60
C SER A 28 38.50 -43.10 -33.40
N ALA A 29 38.71 -41.82 -33.15
CA ALA A 29 39.75 -41.03 -33.82
C ALA A 29 40.54 -40.21 -32.82
N SER A 30 41.87 -40.21 -32.91
CA SER A 30 42.75 -39.43 -32.08
C SER A 30 43.75 -38.67 -32.93
N ALA A 31 43.96 -37.40 -32.65
CA ALA A 31 44.91 -36.56 -33.41
C ALA A 31 45.40 -35.38 -32.56
N SER A 32 46.54 -34.84 -32.88
CA SER A 32 47.02 -33.62 -32.26
C SER A 32 46.44 -32.38 -32.96
N THR A 33 45.88 -32.45 -34.18
CA THR A 33 45.19 -31.33 -34.82
C THR A 33 43.69 -31.63 -35.02
N SER A 34 43.33 -32.65 -35.80
CA SER A 34 41.93 -32.93 -36.09
C SER A 34 41.59 -34.39 -35.91
N ALA A 35 40.49 -34.66 -35.27
CA ALA A 35 39.97 -36.01 -35.07
C ALA A 35 38.47 -36.06 -35.43
N SER A 36 38.08 -37.01 -36.27
CA SER A 36 36.67 -37.21 -36.65
C SER A 36 36.28 -38.66 -36.55
N ALA A 37 35.11 -38.92 -35.95
CA ALA A 37 34.58 -40.26 -35.80
C ALA A 37 33.10 -40.27 -36.18
N SER A 38 32.71 -41.29 -36.98
CA SER A 38 31.33 -41.49 -37.39
C SER A 38 30.93 -42.95 -37.18
N ALA A 39 29.73 -43.15 -36.58
CA ALA A 39 29.24 -44.51 -36.34
C ALA A 39 27.72 -44.53 -36.26
N SER A 40 27.10 -45.68 -36.49
CA SER A 40 25.67 -45.83 -36.21
C SER A 40 25.36 -46.18 -34.74
N THR A 41 26.37 -46.61 -33.97
CA THR A 41 26.16 -46.79 -32.52
C THR A 41 27.04 -45.86 -31.69
N SER A 42 28.35 -45.92 -31.76
CA SER A 42 29.23 -45.08 -30.96
C SER A 42 30.31 -44.39 -31.75
N ALA A 43 30.49 -43.11 -31.54
CA ALA A 43 31.54 -42.33 -32.16
C ALA A 43 32.31 -41.55 -31.11
N SER A 44 33.65 -41.60 -31.11
CA SER A 44 34.53 -40.86 -30.23
C SER A 44 35.63 -40.15 -30.97
N ALA A 45 35.88 -38.90 -30.64
CA ALA A 45 36.94 -38.15 -31.25
C ALA A 45 37.74 -37.37 -30.18
N SER A 46 39.07 -37.43 -30.28
CA SER A 46 39.94 -36.70 -29.35
C SER A 46 40.99 -35.93 -30.13
N ALA A 47 41.22 -34.66 -29.80
CA ALA A 47 42.21 -33.84 -30.45
C ALA A 47 42.71 -32.70 -29.53
N SER A 48 43.89 -32.18 -29.80
CA SER A 48 44.33 -30.99 -29.12
C SER A 48 43.83 -29.70 -29.81
N THR A 49 43.33 -29.77 -31.06
CA THR A 49 42.68 -28.62 -31.67
C THR A 49 41.21 -28.86 -31.96
N SER A 50 40.86 -29.82 -32.81
CA SER A 50 39.45 -30.07 -33.17
C SER A 50 39.08 -31.55 -33.05
N ALA A 51 37.95 -31.79 -32.42
CA ALA A 51 37.39 -33.12 -32.30
C ALA A 51 35.91 -33.12 -32.74
N SER A 52 35.52 -34.06 -33.58
CA SER A 52 34.14 -34.20 -34.01
C SER A 52 33.70 -35.67 -33.93
N ALA A 53 32.51 -35.88 -33.41
CA ALA A 53 31.94 -37.23 -33.30
C ALA A 53 30.47 -37.19 -33.73
N SER A 54 30.11 -38.17 -34.59
CA SER A 54 28.72 -38.30 -35.03
C SER A 54 28.24 -39.75 -34.87
N ALA A 55 27.04 -39.92 -34.35
CA ALA A 55 26.48 -41.28 -34.15
C ALA A 55 24.95 -41.23 -34.10
N SER A 56 24.31 -42.37 -34.42
CA SER A 56 22.86 -42.48 -34.19
C SER A 56 22.53 -42.85 -32.74
N THR A 57 23.47 -43.31 -31.93
CA THR A 57 23.25 -43.59 -30.52
C THR A 57 24.13 -42.69 -29.63
N SER A 58 25.43 -42.79 -29.68
CA SER A 58 26.28 -42.02 -28.79
C SER A 58 27.43 -41.32 -29.55
N ALA A 59 27.62 -40.04 -29.29
CA ALA A 59 28.72 -39.27 -29.84
C ALA A 59 29.48 -38.57 -28.73
N SER A 60 30.82 -38.64 -28.75
CA SER A 60 31.67 -37.98 -27.76
C SER A 60 32.83 -37.26 -28.47
N ALA A 61 33.11 -36.05 -28.04
CA ALA A 61 34.23 -35.32 -28.60
C ALA A 61 35.02 -34.60 -27.50
N SER A 62 36.32 -34.67 -27.54
CA SER A 62 37.20 -34.01 -26.58
C SER A 62 38.29 -33.22 -27.29
N ALA A 63 38.51 -31.98 -26.89
CA ALA A 63 39.54 -31.16 -27.53
C ALA A 63 40.02 -30.08 -26.55
N SER A 64 41.21 -29.54 -26.77
CA SER A 64 41.67 -28.36 -26.06
C SER A 64 41.21 -27.07 -26.71
N THR A 65 40.74 -27.10 -27.97
CA THR A 65 40.18 -25.90 -28.60
C THR A 65 38.70 -26.10 -28.93
N SER A 66 38.37 -27.02 -29.84
CA SER A 66 36.97 -27.18 -30.24
C SER A 66 36.52 -28.65 -30.21
N ALA A 67 35.38 -28.90 -29.66
CA ALA A 67 34.78 -30.21 -29.63
C ALA A 67 33.34 -30.13 -30.13
N SER A 68 32.91 -31.08 -30.98
CA SER A 68 31.56 -31.17 -31.50
C SER A 68 31.04 -32.61 -31.49
N ALA A 69 29.86 -32.83 -30.95
CA ALA A 69 29.22 -34.12 -30.94
C ALA A 69 27.79 -34.05 -31.43
N SER A 70 27.42 -34.99 -32.33
CA SER A 70 26.03 -35.09 -32.79
C SER A 70 25.53 -36.49 -32.67
N ALA A 71 24.31 -36.67 -32.14
CA ALA A 71 23.74 -37.98 -31.98
C ALA A 71 22.19 -37.92 -31.97
N SER A 72 21.54 -39.03 -32.29
CA SER A 72 20.10 -39.13 -32.13
C SER A 72 19.71 -39.53 -30.71
N THR A 73 20.64 -40.05 -29.89
CA THR A 73 20.35 -40.32 -28.48
C THR A 73 21.24 -39.49 -27.56
N SER A 74 22.52 -39.63 -27.55
CA SER A 74 23.39 -38.94 -26.63
C SER A 74 24.59 -38.25 -27.32
N ALA A 75 24.80 -36.99 -27.01
CA ALA A 75 25.96 -36.24 -27.49
C ALA A 75 26.68 -35.60 -26.30
N SER A 76 28.01 -35.82 -26.18
CA SER A 76 28.81 -35.28 -25.06
C SER A 76 30.06 -34.59 -25.58
N GLU A 77 30.36 -33.45 -24.96
CA GLU A 77 31.54 -32.72 -25.35
C GLU A 77 32.35 -32.10 -24.25
N SER A 78 33.65 -32.08 -24.44
CA SER A 78 34.58 -31.41 -23.56
C SER A 78 35.60 -30.60 -24.30
N ALA A 79 35.84 -29.35 -23.94
CA ALA A 79 36.85 -28.53 -24.54
C ALA A 79 37.35 -27.45 -23.58
N SER A 80 38.54 -26.96 -23.78
CA SER A 80 39.02 -25.82 -23.02
C SER A 80 38.59 -24.50 -23.62
N THR A 81 38.18 -24.46 -24.92
CA THR A 81 37.64 -23.24 -25.48
C THR A 81 36.17 -23.38 -25.90
N SER A 82 35.83 -24.26 -26.81
CA SER A 82 34.48 -24.40 -27.31
C SER A 82 33.98 -25.84 -27.30
N ALA A 83 32.80 -26.07 -26.77
CA ALA A 83 32.16 -27.36 -26.80
C ALA A 83 30.73 -27.22 -27.32
N SER A 84 30.31 -28.07 -28.27
CA SER A 84 28.97 -28.08 -28.82
C SER A 84 28.42 -29.49 -28.92
N ALA A 85 27.25 -29.72 -28.34
CA ALA A 85 26.60 -31.04 -28.34
C ALA A 85 25.19 -30.92 -28.89
N SER A 86 24.83 -31.79 -29.80
CA SER A 86 23.48 -31.85 -30.36
C SER A 86 22.93 -33.27 -30.31
N ALA A 87 21.69 -33.44 -29.86
CA ALA A 87 21.05 -34.74 -29.77
C ALA A 87 19.52 -34.61 -29.80
N SER A 88 18.84 -35.70 -30.20
CA SER A 88 17.40 -35.73 -30.07
C SER A 88 16.95 -36.17 -28.66
N THR A 89 17.83 -36.79 -27.86
CA THR A 89 17.48 -37.09 -26.46
C THR A 89 18.36 -36.30 -25.49
N SER A 90 19.65 -36.47 -25.44
CA SER A 90 20.51 -35.82 -24.48
C SER A 90 21.72 -35.17 -25.12
N ALA A 91 21.96 -33.91 -24.76
CA ALA A 91 23.13 -33.17 -25.21
C ALA A 91 23.85 -32.57 -24.02
N SER A 92 25.16 -32.75 -23.93
CA SER A 92 25.99 -32.17 -22.88
C SER A 92 27.21 -31.50 -23.45
N ALA A 93 27.52 -30.30 -22.97
CA ALA A 93 28.71 -29.59 -23.41
C ALA A 93 29.43 -28.96 -22.21
N SER A 94 30.74 -29.14 -22.15
CA SER A 94 31.57 -28.56 -21.11
C SER A 94 32.76 -27.82 -21.69
N ALA A 95 33.04 -26.62 -21.24
CA ALA A 95 34.17 -25.83 -21.73
C ALA A 95 34.61 -24.80 -20.67
N SER A 96 35.87 -24.38 -20.79
CA SER A 96 36.33 -23.26 -19.97
C SER A 96 35.95 -21.91 -20.57
N THR A 97 35.61 -21.81 -21.88
CA THR A 97 35.11 -20.56 -22.43
C THR A 97 33.66 -20.67 -22.88
N SER A 98 33.34 -21.51 -23.84
CA SER A 98 31.99 -21.60 -24.36
C SER A 98 31.47 -23.03 -24.41
N ALA A 99 30.29 -23.27 -23.92
CA ALA A 99 29.62 -24.56 -23.96
C ALA A 99 28.19 -24.37 -24.51
N SER A 100 27.83 -25.19 -25.51
CA SER A 100 26.47 -25.17 -26.05
C SER A 100 25.90 -26.58 -26.16
N ALA A 101 24.66 -26.76 -25.74
CA ALA A 101 23.99 -28.05 -25.83
C ALA A 101 22.59 -27.87 -26.39
N SER A 102 22.22 -28.71 -27.34
CA SER A 102 20.90 -28.70 -27.96
C SER A 102 20.30 -30.08 -27.98
N ALA A 103 19.03 -30.20 -27.56
CA ALA A 103 18.35 -31.49 -27.55
C ALA A 103 16.85 -31.35 -27.64
N SER A 104 16.14 -32.36 -28.09
CA SER A 104 14.68 -32.38 -27.99
C SER A 104 14.18 -32.83 -26.61
N THR A 105 15.02 -33.50 -25.81
CA THR A 105 14.65 -33.83 -24.43
C THR A 105 15.50 -33.11 -23.40
N SER A 106 16.78 -33.32 -23.33
CA SER A 106 17.64 -32.70 -22.32
C SER A 106 18.89 -32.07 -22.92
N ALA A 107 19.15 -30.85 -22.52
CA ALA A 107 20.35 -30.11 -22.92
C ALA A 107 21.06 -29.55 -21.69
N SER A 108 22.36 -29.77 -21.57
CA SER A 108 23.18 -29.23 -20.49
C SER A 108 24.44 -28.57 -21.01
N ALA A 109 24.75 -27.39 -20.49
CA ALA A 109 25.96 -26.69 -20.87
C ALA A 109 26.66 -26.15 -19.63
N SER A 110 27.97 -26.35 -19.53
CA SER A 110 28.79 -25.84 -18.45
C SER A 110 30.01 -25.11 -18.96
N ALA A 111 30.30 -23.93 -18.47
CA ALA A 111 31.46 -23.16 -18.87
C ALA A 111 31.91 -22.18 -17.80
N SER A 112 33.17 -21.77 -17.85
CA SER A 112 33.62 -20.68 -16.97
C SER A 112 33.31 -19.29 -17.57
N THR A 113 33.00 -19.17 -18.85
CA THR A 113 32.56 -17.88 -19.43
C THR A 113 31.12 -17.96 -19.90
N SER A 114 30.80 -18.76 -20.90
CA SER A 114 29.46 -18.81 -21.45
C SER A 114 28.92 -20.25 -21.57
N ALA A 115 27.71 -20.44 -21.10
CA ALA A 115 27.02 -21.71 -21.20
C ALA A 115 25.62 -21.50 -21.80
N SER A 116 25.25 -22.27 -22.82
CA SER A 116 23.92 -22.20 -23.42
C SER A 116 23.31 -23.60 -23.56
N ALA A 117 22.06 -23.75 -23.21
CA ALA A 117 21.35 -25.00 -23.34
C ALA A 117 19.97 -24.76 -23.95
N SER A 118 19.62 -25.56 -24.94
CA SER A 118 18.32 -25.50 -25.59
C SER A 118 17.66 -26.88 -25.65
N ALA A 119 16.39 -26.97 -25.29
CA ALA A 119 15.68 -28.26 -25.33
C ALA A 119 14.17 -28.04 -25.46
N SER A 120 13.45 -29.03 -25.93
CA SER A 120 11.99 -29.02 -25.89
C SER A 120 11.45 -29.52 -24.54
N THR A 121 12.24 -30.22 -23.73
CA THR A 121 11.81 -30.57 -22.37
C THR A 121 12.65 -29.89 -21.30
N SER A 122 13.93 -30.17 -21.22
CA SER A 122 14.76 -29.58 -20.16
C SER A 122 16.05 -28.97 -20.69
N ALA A 123 16.34 -27.76 -20.26
CA ALA A 123 17.57 -27.06 -20.61
C ALA A 123 18.25 -26.55 -19.34
N SER A 124 19.55 -26.79 -19.19
CA SER A 124 20.34 -26.32 -18.06
C SER A 124 21.63 -25.67 -18.53
N ALA A 125 21.95 -24.52 -17.97
CA ALA A 125 23.20 -23.83 -18.30
C ALA A 125 23.88 -23.34 -17.02
N SER A 126 25.17 -23.57 -16.91
CA SER A 126 25.95 -23.11 -15.78
C SER A 126 27.22 -22.40 -16.24
N ALA A 127 27.53 -21.25 -15.66
CA ALA A 127 28.72 -20.50 -16.04
C ALA A 127 29.15 -19.58 -14.92
N SER A 128 30.44 -19.17 -14.92
CA SER A 128 30.88 -18.13 -14.00
C SER A 128 30.62 -16.72 -14.55
N THR A 129 30.37 -16.56 -15.87
CA THR A 129 29.97 -15.25 -16.40
C THR A 129 28.54 -15.27 -16.93
N SER A 130 28.24 -16.03 -17.95
CA SER A 130 26.92 -16.05 -18.55
C SER A 130 26.34 -17.44 -18.72
N ALA A 131 25.10 -17.61 -18.29
CA ALA A 131 24.39 -18.88 -18.46
C ALA A 131 23.03 -18.61 -19.08
N SER A 132 22.66 -19.34 -20.12
CA SER A 132 21.37 -19.24 -20.79
C SER A 132 20.72 -20.60 -20.97
N ALA A 133 19.46 -20.72 -20.65
CA ALA A 133 18.72 -21.98 -20.83
C ALA A 133 17.37 -21.68 -21.48
N SER A 134 17.02 -22.44 -22.50
CA SER A 134 15.73 -22.32 -23.18
C SER A 134 15.06 -23.68 -23.31
N ALA A 135 13.76 -23.76 -23.00
CA ALA A 135 13.03 -25.00 -23.09
C ALA A 135 11.53 -24.74 -23.25
N SER A 136 10.80 -25.72 -23.79
CA SER A 136 9.34 -25.64 -23.76
C SER A 136 8.75 -26.17 -22.44
N THR A 137 9.50 -26.91 -21.63
CA THR A 137 9.02 -27.30 -20.31
C THR A 137 9.85 -26.68 -19.19
N SER A 138 11.12 -26.99 -19.09
CA SER A 138 11.94 -26.47 -17.99
C SER A 138 13.25 -25.86 -18.47
N ALA A 139 13.56 -24.66 -17.99
CA ALA A 139 14.80 -24.00 -18.28
C ALA A 139 15.46 -23.54 -16.98
N SER A 140 16.75 -23.81 -16.81
CA SER A 140 17.52 -23.38 -15.65
C SER A 140 18.84 -22.77 -16.06
N ALA A 141 19.18 -21.64 -15.46
CA ALA A 141 20.44 -20.98 -15.74
C ALA A 141 21.09 -20.54 -14.43
N SER A 142 22.37 -20.81 -14.28
CA SER A 142 23.15 -20.39 -13.11
C SER A 142 24.45 -19.69 -13.52
N ALA A 143 24.76 -18.58 -12.91
CA ALA A 143 25.98 -17.85 -13.22
C ALA A 143 26.40 -16.96 -12.05
N SER A 144 27.68 -16.59 -12.00
CA SER A 144 28.13 -15.60 -11.05
C SER A 144 27.91 -14.17 -11.56
N THR A 145 27.71 -13.97 -12.89
CA THR A 145 27.37 -12.64 -13.40
C THR A 145 25.96 -12.59 -13.98
N SER A 146 25.67 -13.34 -15.01
CA SER A 146 24.36 -13.28 -15.66
C SER A 146 23.75 -14.66 -15.89
N ALA A 147 22.51 -14.83 -15.50
CA ALA A 147 21.77 -16.06 -15.72
C ALA A 147 20.42 -15.73 -16.36
N SER A 148 20.07 -16.43 -17.44
CA SER A 148 18.80 -16.28 -18.12
C SER A 148 18.14 -17.63 -18.36
N ALA A 149 16.85 -17.73 -18.09
CA ALA A 149 16.10 -18.93 -18.34
C ALA A 149 14.76 -18.60 -19.01
N SER A 150 14.43 -19.33 -20.06
CA SER A 150 13.17 -19.14 -20.77
C SER A 150 12.47 -20.48 -20.96
N ALA A 151 11.17 -20.55 -20.70
CA ALA A 151 10.40 -21.76 -20.85
C ALA A 151 8.92 -21.47 -21.03
N SER A 152 8.17 -22.39 -21.62
CA SER A 152 6.71 -22.29 -21.64
C SER A 152 6.07 -22.82 -20.34
N THR A 153 6.78 -23.63 -19.54
CA THR A 153 6.26 -24.03 -18.25
C THR A 153 7.07 -23.45 -17.08
N SER A 154 8.31 -23.79 -16.94
CA SER A 154 9.12 -23.33 -15.81
C SER A 154 10.46 -22.75 -16.23
N ALA A 155 10.78 -21.57 -15.72
CA ALA A 155 12.06 -20.93 -15.96
C ALA A 155 12.69 -20.51 -14.63
N SER A 156 13.97 -20.83 -14.42
CA SER A 156 14.71 -20.46 -13.22
C SER A 156 16.07 -19.85 -13.58
N ALA A 157 16.41 -18.75 -12.94
CA ALA A 157 17.70 -18.11 -13.18
C ALA A 157 18.32 -17.72 -11.83
N SER A 158 19.60 -18.03 -11.64
CA SER A 158 20.34 -17.68 -10.44
C SER A 158 21.66 -17.01 -10.80
N ALA A 159 21.98 -15.90 -10.14
CA ALA A 159 23.24 -15.20 -10.42
C ALA A 159 23.65 -14.34 -9.20
N SER A 160 24.92 -14.01 -9.10
CA SER A 160 25.36 -13.04 -8.11
C SER A 160 25.19 -11.59 -8.61
N THR A 161 25.04 -11.36 -9.91
CA THR A 161 24.76 -10.00 -10.40
C THR A 161 23.37 -9.91 -11.01
N SER A 162 23.08 -10.62 -12.09
CA SER A 162 21.78 -10.52 -12.76
C SER A 162 21.16 -11.87 -13.04
N ALA A 163 19.91 -12.03 -12.71
CA ALA A 163 19.14 -13.23 -12.99
C ALA A 163 17.82 -12.87 -13.65
N SER A 164 17.48 -13.54 -14.75
CA SER A 164 16.24 -13.34 -15.47
C SER A 164 15.54 -14.66 -15.77
N ALA A 165 14.25 -14.73 -15.53
CA ALA A 165 13.47 -15.91 -15.83
C ALA A 165 12.17 -15.53 -16.53
N SER A 166 11.84 -16.22 -17.61
CA SER A 166 10.61 -15.98 -18.35
C SER A 166 9.88 -17.29 -18.60
N ALA A 167 8.57 -17.34 -18.37
CA ALA A 167 7.78 -18.53 -18.57
C ALA A 167 6.31 -18.20 -18.77
N SER A 168 5.55 -19.10 -19.41
CA SER A 168 4.09 -18.94 -19.46
C SER A 168 3.41 -19.47 -18.20
N THR A 169 4.08 -20.33 -17.42
CA THR A 169 3.50 -20.76 -16.13
C THR A 169 4.30 -20.23 -14.94
N SER A 170 5.53 -20.60 -14.77
CA SER A 170 6.33 -20.18 -13.61
C SER A 170 7.68 -19.62 -13.98
N ALA A 171 8.02 -18.47 -13.42
CA ALA A 171 9.33 -17.87 -13.63
C ALA A 171 9.92 -17.49 -12.27
N SER A 172 11.19 -17.85 -12.04
CA SER A 172 11.91 -17.53 -10.81
C SER A 172 13.29 -16.94 -11.11
N ALA A 173 13.64 -15.87 -10.44
CA ALA A 173 14.95 -15.26 -10.60
C ALA A 173 15.54 -14.92 -9.23
N SER A 174 16.80 -15.26 -9.03
CA SER A 174 17.53 -14.95 -7.79
C SER A 174 18.88 -14.31 -8.11
N ALA A 175 19.21 -13.22 -7.42
CA ALA A 175 20.47 -12.54 -7.62
C ALA A 175 20.87 -11.73 -6.40
N SER A 176 22.17 -11.44 -6.24
CA SER A 176 22.59 -10.50 -5.21
C SER A 176 22.47 -9.05 -5.68
N THR A 177 22.36 -8.77 -6.99
CA THR A 177 22.11 -7.40 -7.44
C THR A 177 20.74 -7.27 -8.08
N SER A 178 20.47 -7.94 -9.19
CA SER A 178 19.21 -7.79 -9.90
C SER A 178 18.55 -9.12 -10.24
N ALA A 179 17.28 -9.25 -9.93
CA ALA A 179 16.50 -10.43 -10.26
C ALA A 179 15.22 -10.00 -10.96
N SER A 180 14.88 -10.65 -12.07
CA SER A 180 13.67 -10.39 -12.83
C SER A 180 12.96 -11.69 -13.18
N ALA A 181 11.65 -11.73 -12.97
CA ALA A 181 10.85 -12.89 -13.33
C ALA A 181 9.58 -12.46 -14.04
N SER A 182 9.27 -13.11 -15.15
CA SER A 182 8.06 -12.83 -15.91
C SER A 182 7.30 -14.12 -16.22
N ALA A 183 6.00 -14.13 -16.03
CA ALA A 183 5.18 -15.31 -16.28
C ALA A 183 3.72 -14.94 -16.51
N SER A 184 2.96 -15.78 -17.19
CA SER A 184 1.51 -15.59 -17.28
C SER A 184 0.78 -16.16 -16.06
N THR A 185 1.40 -17.04 -15.26
CA THR A 185 0.78 -17.49 -14.00
C THR A 185 1.56 -16.99 -12.78
N SER A 186 2.79 -17.40 -12.60
CA SER A 186 3.55 -17.04 -11.41
C SER A 186 4.94 -16.50 -11.73
N ALA A 187 5.29 -15.38 -11.14
CA ALA A 187 6.60 -14.81 -11.28
C ALA A 187 7.18 -14.47 -9.90
N SER A 188 8.43 -14.86 -9.65
CA SER A 188 9.12 -14.59 -8.39
C SER A 188 10.52 -14.05 -8.64
N ALA A 189 10.88 -13.00 -7.93
CA ALA A 189 12.20 -12.41 -8.05
C ALA A 189 12.77 -12.12 -6.66
N SER A 190 14.01 -12.49 -6.43
CA SER A 190 14.71 -12.22 -5.16
C SER A 190 16.07 -11.61 -5.41
N ALA A 191 16.42 -10.54 -4.71
CA ALA A 191 17.72 -9.89 -4.86
C ALA A 191 18.09 -9.12 -3.59
N SER A 192 19.38 -8.86 -3.40
CA SER A 192 19.78 -7.96 -2.33
C SER A 192 19.71 -6.49 -2.75
N THR A 193 19.65 -6.18 -4.06
CA THR A 193 19.45 -4.79 -4.50
C THR A 193 18.09 -4.61 -5.17
N SER A 194 17.85 -5.26 -6.29
CA SER A 194 16.61 -5.06 -7.04
C SER A 194 15.93 -6.37 -7.42
N ALA A 195 14.65 -6.47 -7.15
CA ALA A 195 13.85 -7.63 -7.53
C ALA A 195 12.59 -7.15 -8.25
N SER A 196 12.28 -7.76 -9.40
CA SER A 196 11.09 -7.46 -10.18
C SER A 196 10.36 -8.73 -10.58
N ALA A 197 9.05 -8.75 -10.41
CA ALA A 197 8.24 -9.88 -10.81
C ALA A 197 6.99 -9.40 -11.55
N SER A 198 6.70 -10.01 -12.68
CA SER A 198 5.52 -9.68 -13.47
C SER A 198 4.74 -10.95 -13.82
N ALA A 199 3.43 -10.93 -13.67
CA ALA A 199 2.59 -12.08 -13.97
C ALA A 199 1.15 -11.66 -14.24
N SER A 200 0.39 -12.47 -14.96
CA SER A 200 -1.05 -12.25 -15.08
C SER A 200 -1.83 -12.83 -13.90
N THR A 201 -1.25 -13.74 -13.11
CA THR A 201 -1.91 -14.19 -11.89
C THR A 201 -1.15 -13.76 -10.63
N SER A 202 0.05 -14.21 -10.43
CA SER A 202 0.79 -13.90 -9.20
C SER A 202 2.20 -13.38 -9.47
N ALA A 203 2.56 -12.28 -8.85
CA ALA A 203 3.90 -11.72 -8.93
C ALA A 203 4.44 -11.45 -7.52
N SER A 204 5.67 -11.88 -7.26
CA SER A 204 6.34 -11.66 -5.98
C SER A 204 7.75 -11.13 -6.18
N ALA A 205 8.12 -10.12 -5.43
CA ALA A 205 9.46 -9.56 -5.50
C ALA A 205 9.99 -9.32 -4.09
N SER A 206 11.22 -9.72 -3.83
CA SER A 206 11.89 -9.51 -2.55
C SER A 206 13.27 -8.92 -2.75
N ALA A 207 13.61 -7.88 -2.00
CA ALA A 207 14.92 -7.23 -2.10
C ALA A 207 15.28 -6.51 -0.80
N SER A 208 16.56 -6.30 -0.56
CA SER A 208 16.97 -5.43 0.53
C SER A 208 16.94 -3.95 0.14
N THR A 209 16.93 -3.60 -1.16
CA THR A 209 16.77 -2.21 -1.55
C THR A 209 15.45 -1.97 -2.26
N SER A 210 15.20 -2.58 -3.40
CA SER A 210 14.00 -2.33 -4.18
C SER A 210 13.30 -3.62 -4.61
N ALA A 211 12.02 -3.70 -4.39
CA ALA A 211 11.20 -4.82 -4.82
C ALA A 211 9.98 -4.30 -5.57
N SER A 212 9.69 -4.87 -6.73
CA SER A 212 8.53 -4.53 -7.54
C SER A 212 7.77 -5.77 -7.98
N ALA A 213 6.46 -5.76 -7.87
CA ALA A 213 5.63 -6.86 -8.31
C ALA A 213 4.42 -6.32 -9.08
N SER A 214 4.14 -6.90 -10.22
CA SER A 214 2.99 -6.54 -11.04
C SER A 214 2.19 -7.78 -11.43
N ALA A 215 0.88 -7.72 -11.30
CA ALA A 215 0.01 -8.85 -11.64
C ALA A 215 -1.41 -8.39 -11.95
N SER A 216 -2.16 -9.17 -12.72
CA SER A 216 -3.58 -8.90 -12.88
C SER A 216 -4.41 -9.49 -11.74
N THR A 217 -3.89 -10.43 -10.95
CA THR A 217 -4.59 -10.91 -9.77
C THR A 217 -3.86 -10.53 -8.48
N SER A 218 -2.67 -11.01 -8.24
CA SER A 218 -1.95 -10.75 -6.98
C SER A 218 -0.53 -10.27 -7.21
N ALA A 219 -0.16 -9.20 -6.53
CA ALA A 219 1.20 -8.67 -6.57
C ALA A 219 1.69 -8.46 -5.14
N SER A 220 2.92 -8.92 -4.85
CA SER A 220 3.53 -8.75 -3.54
C SER A 220 4.98 -8.26 -3.68
N ALA A 221 5.35 -7.28 -2.88
CA ALA A 221 6.71 -6.77 -2.90
C ALA A 221 7.23 -6.58 -1.47
N SER A 222 8.45 -7.00 -1.21
CA SER A 222 9.09 -6.83 0.09
C SER A 222 10.47 -6.24 -0.07
N ALA A 223 10.81 -5.22 0.71
CA ALA A 223 12.12 -4.59 0.66
C ALA A 223 12.46 -3.91 1.99
N SER A 224 13.74 -3.73 2.25
CA SER A 224 14.14 -2.90 3.40
C SER A 224 14.17 -1.41 3.04
N THR A 225 14.18 -1.04 1.75
CA THR A 225 14.07 0.37 1.39
C THR A 225 12.78 0.67 0.63
N SER A 226 12.56 0.10 -0.53
CA SER A 226 11.39 0.41 -1.33
C SER A 226 10.68 -0.84 -1.85
N ALA A 227 9.37 -0.89 -1.68
CA ALA A 227 8.55 -1.97 -2.19
C ALA A 227 7.38 -1.39 -2.99
N SER A 228 7.09 -1.95 -4.15
CA SER A 228 5.98 -1.54 -5.01
C SER A 228 5.20 -2.74 -5.52
N ALA A 229 3.89 -2.72 -5.37
CA ALA A 229 3.03 -3.77 -5.90
C ALA A 229 1.87 -3.17 -6.70
N SER A 230 1.58 -3.73 -7.84
CA SER A 230 0.45 -3.34 -8.66
C SER A 230 -0.36 -4.55 -9.10
N ALA A 231 -1.67 -4.48 -8.96
CA ALA A 231 -2.55 -5.59 -9.32
C ALA A 231 -3.96 -5.08 -9.67
N SER A 232 -4.69 -5.83 -10.49
CA SER A 232 -6.10 -5.53 -10.67
C SER A 232 -6.98 -6.15 -9.58
N THR A 233 -6.48 -7.09 -8.79
CA THR A 233 -7.23 -7.60 -7.63
C THR A 233 -6.53 -7.27 -6.31
N SER A 234 -5.34 -7.77 -6.06
CA SER A 234 -4.67 -7.56 -4.77
C SER A 234 -3.22 -7.11 -4.91
N ALA A 235 -2.85 -6.08 -4.19
CA ALA A 235 -1.48 -5.60 -4.12
C ALA A 235 -1.06 -5.51 -2.64
N SER A 236 0.10 -6.08 -2.30
CA SER A 236 0.63 -6.08 -0.93
C SER A 236 2.08 -5.67 -0.89
N GLU A 237 2.43 -4.84 0.10
CA GLU A 237 3.79 -4.38 0.21
C GLU A 237 4.32 -4.26 1.61
N SER A 238 5.61 -4.55 1.75
CA SER A 238 6.33 -4.36 3.01
C SER A 238 7.67 -3.71 2.77
N ALA A 239 8.00 -2.68 3.52
CA ALA A 239 9.29 -2.01 3.45
C ALA A 239 9.62 -1.36 4.78
N SER A 240 10.91 -1.18 5.07
CA SER A 240 11.30 -0.39 6.22
C SER A 240 11.37 1.11 5.92
N THR A 241 11.41 1.52 4.64
CA THR A 241 11.36 2.94 4.31
C THR A 241 10.08 3.29 3.53
N SER A 242 9.88 2.75 2.36
CA SER A 242 8.74 3.10 1.52
C SER A 242 7.99 1.88 0.98
N ALA A 243 6.69 1.89 1.10
CA ALA A 243 5.84 0.86 0.54
C ALA A 243 4.70 1.51 -0.24
N SER A 244 4.45 1.05 -1.46
CA SER A 244 3.37 1.53 -2.31
C SER A 244 2.58 0.37 -2.91
N ALA A 245 1.28 0.36 -2.74
CA ALA A 245 0.42 -0.67 -3.27
C ALA A 245 -0.70 -0.07 -4.10
N SER A 246 -0.94 -0.61 -5.29
CA SER A 246 -2.03 -0.18 -6.15
C SER A 246 -2.85 -1.36 -6.62
N ALA A 247 -4.17 -1.26 -6.54
CA ALA A 247 -5.06 -2.34 -6.98
C ALA A 247 -6.43 -1.79 -7.35
N SER A 248 -7.16 -2.49 -8.21
CA SER A 248 -8.56 -2.16 -8.46
C SER A 248 -9.50 -2.77 -7.41
N THR A 249 -9.06 -3.76 -6.63
CA THR A 249 -9.87 -4.28 -5.52
C THR A 249 -9.23 -4.02 -4.17
N SER A 250 -8.06 -4.55 -3.89
CA SER A 250 -7.43 -4.40 -2.57
C SER A 250 -5.97 -3.98 -2.66
N ALA A 251 -5.59 -3.00 -1.90
CA ALA A 251 -4.21 -2.55 -1.80
C ALA A 251 -3.78 -2.46 -0.32
N SER A 252 -2.62 -3.01 0.00
CA SER A 252 -2.07 -2.97 1.36
C SER A 252 -0.61 -2.53 1.33
N ALA A 253 -0.23 -1.63 2.20
CA ALA A 253 1.14 -1.16 2.29
C ALA A 253 1.60 -1.07 3.75
N SER A 254 2.77 -1.60 4.04
CA SER A 254 3.38 -1.53 5.37
C SER A 254 4.79 -0.96 5.29
N ALA A 255 5.10 0.02 6.12
CA ALA A 255 6.43 0.62 6.14
C ALA A 255 6.74 1.24 7.50
N SER A 256 8.01 1.34 7.86
CA SER A 256 8.39 2.09 9.07
C SER A 256 8.53 3.59 8.80
N THR A 257 8.63 4.04 7.54
CA THR A 257 8.65 5.48 7.24
C THR A 257 7.42 5.90 6.45
N SER A 258 7.21 5.37 5.25
CA SER A 258 6.10 5.78 4.41
C SER A 258 5.33 4.61 3.82
N ALA A 259 4.04 4.63 3.94
CA ALA A 259 3.17 3.62 3.35
C ALA A 259 2.07 4.29 2.53
N SER A 260 1.84 3.84 1.32
CA SER A 260 0.78 4.34 0.45
C SER A 260 -0.01 3.19 -0.15
N ALA A 261 -1.31 3.29 -0.14
CA ALA A 261 -2.17 2.29 -0.74
C ALA A 261 -3.27 2.95 -1.57
N SER A 262 -3.48 2.48 -2.77
CA SER A 262 -4.54 2.97 -3.66
C SER A 262 -5.37 1.82 -4.18
N ALA A 263 -6.69 1.95 -4.12
CA ALA A 263 -7.60 0.92 -4.61
C ALA A 263 -8.93 1.52 -5.03
N SER A 264 -9.62 0.87 -5.97
CA SER A 264 -10.98 1.27 -6.28
C SER A 264 -12.01 0.66 -5.31
N THR A 265 -11.64 -0.37 -4.54
CA THR A 265 -12.52 -0.89 -3.49
C THR A 265 -11.94 -0.69 -2.10
N SER A 266 -10.83 -1.30 -1.76
CA SER A 266 -10.27 -1.21 -0.42
C SER A 266 -8.79 -0.87 -0.42
N ALA A 267 -8.40 0.10 0.40
CA ALA A 267 -7.02 0.45 0.60
C ALA A 267 -6.69 0.42 2.10
N SER A 268 -5.59 -0.22 2.45
CA SER A 268 -5.11 -0.28 3.83
C SER A 268 -3.61 0.02 3.89
N ALA A 269 -3.24 1.09 4.55
CA ALA A 269 -1.87 1.37 4.88
C ALA A 269 -1.68 1.12 6.38
N SER A 270 -1.25 -0.07 6.74
CA SER A 270 -0.83 -0.37 8.09
C SER A 270 0.63 0.01 8.17
N ALA A 271 0.87 1.23 8.51
CA ALA A 271 2.20 1.61 8.82
C ALA A 271 2.34 1.45 10.33
N SER A 272 3.14 0.47 10.75
CA SER A 272 4.05 0.77 11.81
C SER A 272 4.98 1.86 11.26
N ALA A 273 4.40 2.81 10.52
CA ALA A 273 5.16 3.93 10.05
C ALA A 273 5.34 4.86 11.23
N SER A 274 6.57 5.06 11.61
CA SER A 274 6.81 6.10 12.58
C SER A 274 6.62 7.49 11.96
N ILE A 275 6.36 7.61 10.65
CA ILE A 275 6.18 8.92 10.02
C ILE A 275 4.88 9.05 9.22
N SER A 276 4.68 8.35 8.11
CA SER A 276 3.53 8.65 7.25
C SER A 276 2.79 7.44 6.68
N ALA A 277 1.47 7.50 6.71
CA ALA A 277 0.61 6.54 6.03
C ALA A 277 -0.45 7.27 5.21
N SER A 278 -0.63 6.91 3.95
CA SER A 278 -1.61 7.53 3.05
C SER A 278 -2.43 6.49 2.31
N GLU A 279 -3.73 6.76 2.19
CA GLU A 279 -4.61 5.85 1.49
C GLU A 279 -5.67 6.50 0.64
N SER A 280 -5.96 5.87 -0.49
CA SER A 280 -7.03 6.31 -1.38
C SER A 280 -7.85 5.12 -1.85
N ALA A 281 -9.17 5.23 -1.79
CA ALA A 281 -10.07 4.19 -2.25
C ALA A 281 -11.41 4.78 -2.67
N SER A 282 -12.13 4.12 -3.58
CA SER A 282 -13.49 4.53 -3.89
C SER A 282 -14.51 3.94 -2.93
N THR A 283 -14.17 2.90 -2.15
CA THR A 283 -15.07 2.40 -1.11
C THR A 283 -14.48 2.59 0.29
N SER A 284 -13.38 1.99 0.61
CA SER A 284 -12.81 2.07 1.97
C SER A 284 -11.34 2.40 1.97
N ALA A 285 -10.93 3.33 2.82
CA ALA A 285 -9.54 3.69 3.04
C ALA A 285 -9.22 3.71 4.53
N SER A 286 -8.14 3.08 4.95
CA SER A 286 -7.69 3.07 6.35
C SER A 286 -6.19 3.32 6.46
N ALA A 287 -5.79 4.30 7.24
CA ALA A 287 -4.39 4.66 7.41
C ALA A 287 -4.00 4.72 8.89
N SER A 288 -2.87 4.14 9.24
CA SER A 288 -2.34 4.17 10.61
C SER A 288 -0.87 4.60 10.63
N ALA A 289 -0.51 5.52 11.50
CA ALA A 289 0.88 6.00 11.60
C ALA A 289 1.16 6.59 12.98
N SER A 290 2.43 6.65 13.38
CA SER A 290 2.79 7.35 14.62
C SER A 290 2.95 8.86 14.41
N THR A 291 3.15 9.36 13.19
CA THR A 291 3.17 10.80 12.96
C THR A 291 1.98 11.26 12.12
N SER A 292 1.83 10.79 10.90
CA SER A 292 0.77 11.25 10.02
C SER A 292 0.00 10.11 9.37
N ALA A 293 -1.30 10.16 9.42
CA ALA A 293 -2.17 9.19 8.75
C ALA A 293 -3.22 9.95 7.93
N SER A 294 -3.38 9.58 6.68
CA SER A 294 -4.38 10.17 5.78
C SER A 294 -5.18 9.09 5.07
N ALA A 295 -6.47 9.24 5.04
CA ALA A 295 -7.36 8.31 4.36
C ALA A 295 -8.39 9.07 3.52
N SER A 296 -8.55 8.67 2.28
CA SER A 296 -9.53 9.27 1.37
C SER A 296 -10.39 8.18 0.72
N ALA A 297 -11.69 8.37 0.70
CA ALA A 297 -12.60 7.39 0.12
C ALA A 297 -13.92 8.05 -0.31
N SER A 298 -14.61 7.46 -1.28
CA SER A 298 -15.95 7.91 -1.60
C SER A 298 -17.02 7.34 -0.66
N THR A 299 -16.72 6.25 0.07
CA THR A 299 -17.65 5.76 1.08
C THR A 299 -17.09 5.91 2.50
N SER A 300 -16.01 5.26 2.82
CA SER A 300 -15.47 5.31 4.19
C SER A 300 -13.98 5.61 4.23
N ALA A 301 -13.58 6.53 5.08
CA ALA A 301 -12.18 6.87 5.30
C ALA A 301 -11.88 6.88 6.79
N SER A 302 -10.79 6.22 7.20
CA SER A 302 -10.34 6.18 8.60
C SER A 302 -8.86 6.49 8.68
N ALA A 303 -8.48 7.35 9.62
CA ALA A 303 -7.07 7.69 9.83
C ALA A 303 -6.75 7.69 11.32
N SER A 304 -5.66 7.06 11.70
CA SER A 304 -5.19 7.02 13.09
C SER A 304 -3.72 7.41 13.18
N ALA A 305 -3.37 8.30 14.09
CA ALA A 305 -1.98 8.72 14.26
C ALA A 305 -1.74 9.23 15.68
N SER A 306 -0.48 9.22 16.13
CA SER A 306 -0.15 9.86 17.40
C SER A 306 0.05 11.37 17.24
N THR A 307 0.31 11.88 16.04
CA THR A 307 0.37 13.33 15.84
C THR A 307 -0.78 13.85 14.99
N SER A 308 -0.90 13.42 13.75
CA SER A 308 -1.93 13.94 12.86
C SER A 308 -2.70 12.85 12.14
N ALA A 309 -4.00 12.91 12.18
CA ALA A 309 -4.87 11.99 11.47
C ALA A 309 -5.88 12.77 10.63
N SER A 310 -6.03 12.43 9.36
CA SER A 310 -6.98 13.05 8.45
C SER A 310 -7.79 12.01 7.71
N ALA A 311 -9.10 12.20 7.65
CA ALA A 311 -9.98 11.29 6.92
C ALA A 311 -10.95 12.11 6.07
N SER A 312 -11.10 11.74 4.82
CA SER A 312 -12.04 12.38 3.91
C SER A 312 -12.91 11.34 3.20
N ALA A 313 -14.21 11.56 3.14
CA ALA A 313 -15.12 10.64 2.50
C ALA A 313 -16.41 11.33 2.05
N SER A 314 -17.11 10.81 1.05
CA SER A 314 -18.44 11.31 0.72
C SER A 314 -19.52 10.73 1.63
N THR A 315 -19.27 9.61 2.32
CA THR A 315 -20.24 9.11 3.30
C THR A 315 -19.70 9.21 4.73
N SER A 316 -18.63 8.54 5.07
CA SER A 316 -18.12 8.53 6.45
C SER A 316 -16.64 8.81 6.52
N ALA A 317 -16.24 9.71 7.40
CA ALA A 317 -14.83 10.02 7.65
C ALA A 317 -14.56 9.98 9.16
N SER A 318 -13.50 9.30 9.56
CA SER A 318 -13.07 9.20 10.96
C SER A 318 -11.59 9.48 11.10
N ALA A 319 -11.22 10.30 12.07
CA ALA A 319 -9.82 10.60 12.32
C ALA A 319 -9.54 10.55 13.82
N SER A 320 -8.46 9.89 14.21
CA SER A 320 -8.04 9.80 15.61
C SER A 320 -6.56 10.14 15.76
N ALA A 321 -6.22 11.00 16.71
CA ALA A 321 -4.83 11.39 16.95
C ALA A 321 -4.63 11.84 18.39
N SER A 322 -3.39 11.78 18.89
CA SER A 322 -3.09 12.39 20.18
C SER A 322 -2.83 13.89 20.06
N THR A 323 -2.53 14.43 18.87
CA THR A 323 -2.41 15.88 18.71
C THR A 323 -3.52 16.46 17.84
N SER A 324 -3.62 16.07 16.60
CA SER A 324 -4.61 16.65 15.69
C SER A 324 -5.39 15.57 14.92
N ALA A 325 -6.69 15.69 14.92
CA ALA A 325 -7.57 14.81 14.16
C ALA A 325 -8.52 15.64 13.29
N SER A 326 -8.65 15.30 12.02
CA SER A 326 -9.57 15.98 11.10
C SER A 326 -10.40 14.96 10.33
N ALA A 327 -11.68 15.19 10.23
CA ALA A 327 -12.56 14.33 9.46
C ALA A 327 -13.50 15.19 8.61
N SER A 328 -13.63 14.84 7.33
CA SER A 328 -14.52 15.53 6.41
C SER A 328 -15.40 14.52 5.67
N ALA A 329 -16.69 14.78 5.59
CA ALA A 329 -17.62 13.89 4.90
C ALA A 329 -18.86 14.64 4.46
N SER A 330 -19.56 14.15 3.41
CA SER A 330 -20.87 14.70 3.08
C SER A 330 -21.98 14.12 3.94
N THR A 331 -21.78 12.97 4.60
CA THR A 331 -22.78 12.46 5.55
C THR A 331 -22.27 12.51 6.99
N SER A 332 -21.23 11.80 7.35
CA SER A 332 -20.76 11.75 8.72
C SER A 332 -19.26 11.99 8.85
N ALA A 333 -18.87 12.87 9.74
CA ALA A 333 -17.47 13.15 10.05
C ALA A 333 -17.25 13.04 11.56
N SER A 334 -16.20 12.33 11.98
CA SER A 334 -15.82 12.18 13.38
C SER A 334 -14.34 12.43 13.58
N ALA A 335 -13.98 13.19 14.58
CA ALA A 335 -12.58 13.45 14.90
C ALA A 335 -12.34 13.33 16.40
N SER A 336 -11.28 12.65 16.79
CA SER A 336 -10.89 12.51 18.18
C SER A 336 -9.42 12.85 18.37
N ALA A 337 -9.10 13.68 19.36
CA ALA A 337 -7.71 14.05 19.62
C ALA A 337 -7.54 14.45 21.09
N SER A 338 -6.32 14.35 21.60
CA SER A 338 -6.04 14.90 22.92
C SER A 338 -5.73 16.40 22.86
N THR A 339 -5.39 16.96 21.69
CA THR A 339 -5.21 18.43 21.57
C THR A 339 -6.29 19.06 20.69
N SER A 340 -6.36 18.71 19.43
CA SER A 340 -7.31 19.33 18.53
C SER A 340 -8.08 18.32 17.69
N ALA A 341 -9.37 18.48 17.61
CA ALA A 341 -10.23 17.65 16.78
C ALA A 341 -11.13 18.53 15.92
N SER A 342 -11.25 18.25 14.64
CA SER A 342 -12.12 18.96 13.70
C SER A 342 -12.94 18.00 12.85
N ALA A 343 -14.24 18.21 12.78
CA ALA A 343 -15.12 17.43 11.93
C ALA A 343 -15.99 18.34 11.07
N SER A 344 -16.12 18.03 9.81
CA SER A 344 -17.01 18.74 8.89
C SER A 344 -17.87 17.77 8.11
N ALA A 345 -19.17 18.03 8.04
CA ALA A 345 -20.10 17.17 7.32
C ALA A 345 -21.33 17.95 6.85
N SER A 346 -21.98 17.51 5.80
CA SER A 346 -23.27 18.08 5.43
C SER A 346 -24.42 17.49 6.24
N THR A 347 -24.25 16.34 6.90
CA THR A 347 -25.28 15.81 7.80
C THR A 347 -24.83 15.81 9.25
N SER A 348 -23.80 15.08 9.61
CA SER A 348 -23.35 14.98 11.01
C SER A 348 -21.87 15.18 11.19
N ALA A 349 -21.48 16.02 12.13
CA ALA A 349 -20.10 16.23 12.51
C ALA A 349 -19.97 16.04 14.02
N SER A 350 -19.02 15.22 14.48
CA SER A 350 -18.78 14.93 15.89
C SER A 350 -17.31 15.06 16.23
N GLU A 351 -17.04 15.66 17.40
CA GLU A 351 -15.67 15.83 17.82
C GLU A 351 -15.44 15.67 19.29
N SER A 352 -14.26 15.13 19.61
CA SER A 352 -13.79 15.01 20.98
C SER A 352 -12.34 15.41 21.09
N ALA A 353 -12.00 16.26 22.05
CA ALA A 353 -10.62 16.64 22.31
C ALA A 353 -10.46 17.02 23.79
N SER A 354 -9.24 16.89 24.30
CA SER A 354 -8.97 17.41 25.64
C SER A 354 -8.65 18.89 25.65
N THR A 355 -8.27 19.50 24.51
CA THR A 355 -8.06 20.94 24.43
C THR A 355 -9.09 21.62 23.54
N SER A 356 -9.15 21.32 22.27
CA SER A 356 -10.06 21.99 21.35
C SER A 356 -10.84 21.02 20.46
N ALA A 357 -12.13 21.22 20.38
CA ALA A 357 -12.99 20.44 19.51
C ALA A 357 -13.85 21.38 18.67
N SER A 358 -13.92 21.17 17.35
CA SER A 358 -14.74 21.97 16.45
C SER A 358 -15.53 21.08 15.51
N ALA A 359 -16.85 21.24 15.47
CA ALA A 359 -17.72 20.48 14.61
C ALA A 359 -18.55 21.39 13.73
N SER A 360 -18.63 21.12 12.46
CA SER A 360 -19.45 21.88 11.51
C SER A 360 -20.32 20.94 10.68
N ALA A 361 -21.62 21.23 10.56
CA ALA A 361 -22.53 20.42 9.77
C ALA A 361 -23.74 21.24 9.30
N SER A 362 -24.37 20.84 8.21
CA SER A 362 -25.62 21.46 7.81
C SER A 362 -26.83 20.89 8.59
N THR A 363 -26.71 19.71 9.20
CA THR A 363 -27.79 19.20 10.05
C THR A 363 -27.36 19.14 11.53
N SER A 364 -26.37 18.39 11.90
CA SER A 364 -25.97 18.23 13.29
C SER A 364 -24.48 18.41 13.51
N ALA A 365 -24.08 19.20 14.46
CA ALA A 365 -22.69 19.39 14.86
C ALA A 365 -22.57 19.22 16.37
N SER A 366 -21.59 18.42 16.80
CA SER A 366 -21.30 18.17 18.21
C SER A 366 -19.82 18.33 18.49
N ALA A 367 -19.48 19.05 19.54
CA ALA A 367 -18.08 19.24 19.93
C ALA A 367 -17.94 19.06 21.43
N SER A 368 -16.95 18.29 21.87
CA SER A 368 -16.65 18.05 23.28
C SER A 368 -15.18 18.30 23.55
N ALA A 369 -14.85 19.08 24.58
CA ALA A 369 -13.48 19.34 24.96
C ALA A 369 -13.36 19.67 26.44
N SER A 370 -12.18 19.46 27.03
CA SER A 370 -11.96 19.93 28.39
C SER A 370 -11.58 21.42 28.42
N THR A 371 -11.14 22.03 27.33
CA THR A 371 -10.90 23.47 27.29
C THR A 371 -11.89 24.19 26.39
N SER A 372 -11.93 23.91 25.11
CA SER A 372 -12.81 24.63 24.20
C SER A 372 -13.57 23.69 23.27
N ALA A 373 -14.86 23.88 23.17
CA ALA A 373 -15.73 23.15 22.27
C ALA A 373 -16.56 24.11 21.43
N SER A 374 -16.60 23.92 20.12
CA SER A 374 -17.39 24.72 19.20
C SER A 374 -18.20 23.84 18.26
N ALA A 375 -19.46 24.14 18.10
CA ALA A 375 -20.33 23.42 17.19
C ALA A 375 -21.13 24.39 16.34
N SER A 376 -21.17 24.16 15.04
CA SER A 376 -21.94 24.99 14.11
C SER A 376 -22.82 24.10 13.23
N ALA A 377 -24.08 24.43 13.07
CA ALA A 377 -25.00 23.68 12.22
C ALA A 377 -26.16 24.55 11.75
N SER A 378 -26.77 24.20 10.63
CA SER A 378 -28.02 24.85 10.22
C SER A 378 -29.23 24.29 10.94
N THR A 379 -29.17 23.08 11.52
CA THR A 379 -30.27 22.56 12.34
C THR A 379 -29.89 22.46 13.81
N SER A 380 -28.92 21.67 14.19
CA SER A 380 -28.56 21.49 15.60
C SER A 380 -27.07 21.62 15.85
N ALA A 381 -26.69 22.39 16.84
CA ALA A 381 -25.31 22.53 17.26
C ALA A 381 -25.20 22.31 18.77
N SER A 382 -24.26 21.48 19.21
CA SER A 382 -24.01 21.21 20.62
C SER A 382 -22.51 21.34 20.94
N ALA A 383 -22.21 22.02 22.02
CA ALA A 383 -20.82 22.17 22.44
C ALA A 383 -20.72 21.94 23.96
N SER A 384 -19.76 21.14 24.38
CA SER A 384 -19.50 20.87 25.79
C SER A 384 -18.04 21.07 26.14
N ALA A 385 -17.73 21.80 27.19
CA ALA A 385 -16.36 22.03 27.62
C ALA A 385 -16.29 22.32 29.12
N SER A 386 -15.15 22.07 29.74
CA SER A 386 -14.95 22.49 31.12
C SER A 386 -14.54 23.96 31.21
N THR A 387 -14.04 24.60 30.13
CA THR A 387 -13.77 26.02 30.16
C THR A 387 -14.70 26.81 29.24
N SER A 388 -14.73 26.54 27.96
CA SER A 388 -15.55 27.32 27.02
C SER A 388 -16.32 26.41 26.06
N ALA A 389 -17.60 26.65 25.94
CA ALA A 389 -18.45 25.95 24.99
C ALA A 389 -19.22 26.96 24.14
N SER A 390 -19.23 26.79 22.83
CA SER A 390 -19.96 27.64 21.91
C SER A 390 -20.78 26.80 20.93
N ALA A 391 -22.03 27.18 20.72
CA ALA A 391 -22.88 26.50 19.78
C ALA A 391 -23.64 27.51 18.91
N SER A 392 -23.66 27.29 17.62
CA SER A 392 -24.38 28.16 16.67
C SER A 392 -25.26 27.32 15.76
N ALA A 393 -26.52 27.68 15.62
CA ALA A 393 -27.44 26.97 14.74
C ALA A 393 -28.56 27.89 14.25
N SER A 394 -29.15 27.57 13.10
CA SER A 394 -30.35 28.28 12.67
C SER A 394 -31.62 27.71 13.31
N THR A 395 -31.60 26.51 13.89
CA THR A 395 -32.74 25.97 14.63
C THR A 395 -32.43 25.81 16.12
N SER A 396 -31.50 24.99 16.51
CA SER A 396 -31.19 24.76 17.91
C SER A 396 -29.71 24.82 18.22
N ALA A 397 -29.34 25.53 19.26
CA ALA A 397 -27.96 25.59 19.74
C ALA A 397 -27.92 25.29 21.25
N SER A 398 -26.97 24.46 21.68
CA SER A 398 -26.78 24.12 23.08
C SER A 398 -25.30 24.19 23.48
N ALA A 399 -24.99 24.90 24.54
CA ALA A 399 -23.63 24.97 25.05
C ALA A 399 -23.57 24.69 26.55
N SER A 400 -22.62 23.88 26.99
CA SER A 400 -22.40 23.58 28.38
C SER A 400 -20.96 23.78 28.77
N ALA A 401 -20.68 24.51 29.84
CA ALA A 401 -19.32 24.74 30.29
C ALA A 401 -19.29 24.98 31.82
N SER A 402 -18.17 24.67 32.45
CA SER A 402 -17.97 25.05 33.84
C SER A 402 -17.51 26.50 34.00
N THR A 403 -17.01 27.15 32.94
CA THR A 403 -16.67 28.57 33.03
C THR A 403 -17.55 29.42 32.10
N SER A 404 -17.55 29.18 30.81
CA SER A 404 -18.33 30.01 29.89
C SER A 404 -19.11 29.18 28.87
N ALA A 405 -20.37 29.47 28.71
CA ALA A 405 -21.20 28.86 27.66
C ALA A 405 -21.85 29.97 26.85
N SER A 406 -21.77 29.90 25.51
CA SER A 406 -22.34 30.87 24.60
C SER A 406 -23.18 30.20 23.52
N GLU A 407 -24.33 30.77 23.21
CA GLU A 407 -25.18 30.23 22.17
C GLU A 407 -25.86 31.22 21.29
N SER A 408 -25.98 30.88 20.03
CA SER A 408 -26.72 31.65 19.06
C SER A 408 -27.63 30.75 18.24
N ALA A 409 -28.89 31.10 18.13
CA ALA A 409 -29.83 30.36 17.28
C ALA A 409 -30.90 31.29 16.74
N SER A 410 -31.45 30.99 15.60
CA SER A 410 -32.61 31.75 15.10
C SER A 410 -33.92 31.18 15.66
N THR A 411 -33.94 30.01 16.26
CA THR A 411 -35.15 29.49 16.93
C THR A 411 -34.91 29.26 18.41
N SER A 412 -34.01 28.41 18.82
CA SER A 412 -33.81 28.07 20.24
C SER A 412 -32.33 28.11 20.62
N ALA A 413 -32.00 28.72 21.73
CA ALA A 413 -30.66 28.74 22.29
C ALA A 413 -30.70 28.39 23.77
N SER A 414 -29.80 27.51 24.23
CA SER A 414 -29.70 27.11 25.63
C SER A 414 -28.22 27.13 26.08
N ALA A 415 -27.90 27.85 27.11
CA ALA A 415 -26.55 27.93 27.63
C ALA A 415 -26.53 27.58 29.13
N SER A 416 -25.57 26.76 29.52
CA SER A 416 -25.38 26.39 30.94
C SER A 416 -23.93 26.55 31.35
N ALA A 417 -23.68 27.26 32.44
CA ALA A 417 -22.32 27.45 32.95
C ALA A 417 -22.32 27.63 34.45
N SER A 418 -21.24 27.29 35.13
CA SER A 418 -21.07 27.59 36.53
C SER A 418 -20.55 29.01 36.76
N THR A 419 -20.01 29.69 35.76
CA THR A 419 -19.62 31.10 35.91
C THR A 419 -20.43 32.01 34.99
N SER A 420 -20.41 31.84 33.71
CA SER A 420 -21.10 32.72 32.75
C SER A 420 -21.89 31.94 31.72
N ALA A 421 -23.13 32.29 31.50
CA ALA A 421 -23.94 31.71 30.44
C ALA A 421 -24.58 32.82 29.61
N SER A 422 -24.53 32.71 28.30
CA SER A 422 -25.15 33.64 27.37
C SER A 422 -25.98 32.90 26.35
N ALA A 423 -27.18 33.32 26.10
CA ALA A 423 -28.03 32.72 25.09
C ALA A 423 -28.69 33.81 24.24
N SER A 424 -28.64 33.70 22.94
CA SER A 424 -29.28 34.61 22.00
C SER A 424 -30.16 33.82 21.03
N ALA A 425 -31.41 34.23 20.88
CA ALA A 425 -32.30 33.60 19.92
C ALA A 425 -33.29 34.59 19.35
N SER A 426 -33.76 34.39 18.14
CA SER A 426 -34.86 35.19 17.63
C SER A 426 -36.22 34.69 18.07
N THR A 427 -36.31 33.47 18.64
CA THR A 427 -37.59 32.98 19.20
C THR A 427 -37.47 32.67 20.70
N SER A 428 -36.58 31.78 21.12
CA SER A 428 -36.46 31.38 22.53
C SER A 428 -35.01 31.33 22.99
N ALA A 429 -34.72 31.85 24.16
CA ALA A 429 -33.39 31.81 24.77
C ALA A 429 -33.47 31.37 26.22
N SER A 430 -32.52 30.58 26.69
CA SER A 430 -32.40 30.15 28.10
C SER A 430 -30.96 30.17 28.56
N ALA A 431 -30.69 30.78 29.69
CA ALA A 431 -29.33 30.79 30.24
C ALA A 431 -29.35 30.44 31.71
N SER A 432 -28.47 29.56 32.17
CA SER A 432 -28.32 29.18 33.56
C SER A 432 -26.88 29.34 34.00
N ALA A 433 -26.64 30.06 35.08
CA ALA A 433 -25.29 30.23 35.62
C ALA A 433 -25.33 30.40 37.14
N SER A 434 -24.30 29.96 37.80
CA SER A 434 -24.18 30.22 39.25
C SER A 434 -23.59 31.61 39.55
N THR A 435 -23.00 32.29 38.59
CA THR A 435 -22.51 33.69 38.76
C THR A 435 -23.27 34.66 37.88
N SER A 436 -23.28 34.49 36.58
CA SER A 436 -23.92 35.42 35.66
C SER A 436 -24.70 34.72 34.57
N ALA A 437 -25.90 35.18 34.28
CA ALA A 437 -26.70 34.66 33.16
C ALA A 437 -27.24 35.85 32.36
N SER A 438 -27.17 35.81 31.06
CA SER A 438 -27.78 36.82 30.20
C SER A 438 -28.50 36.15 29.04
N GLU A 439 -29.67 36.71 28.70
CA GLU A 439 -30.52 36.22 27.64
C GLU A 439 -31.05 37.31 26.71
N SER A 440 -31.12 37.02 25.44
CA SER A 440 -31.76 37.89 24.48
C SER A 440 -32.70 37.10 23.57
N ALA A 441 -33.92 37.57 23.41
CA ALA A 441 -34.86 36.97 22.48
C ALA A 441 -35.68 38.05 21.77
N SER A 442 -35.97 37.89 20.50
CA SER A 442 -36.82 38.82 19.74
C SER A 442 -37.69 38.03 18.76
N THR A 443 -38.99 38.37 18.72
CA THR A 443 -39.93 37.74 17.80
C THR A 443 -41.13 38.64 17.55
N SER A 444 -41.88 38.42 16.51
CA SER A 444 -43.09 39.11 16.23
C SER A 444 -44.36 38.36 16.74
N ALA A 445 -44.19 37.23 17.36
CA ALA A 445 -45.27 36.48 18.00
C ALA A 445 -45.09 36.53 19.53
N SER A 446 -45.28 35.48 20.26
CA SER A 446 -45.01 35.42 21.69
C SER A 446 -43.62 34.84 21.97
N THR A 447 -42.87 35.49 22.82
CA THR A 447 -41.49 35.17 23.16
C THR A 447 -41.38 34.82 24.64
N SER A 448 -40.59 33.85 24.99
CA SER A 448 -40.22 33.59 26.38
C SER A 448 -38.68 33.63 26.54
N ALA A 449 -38.24 34.35 27.52
CA ALA A 449 -36.85 34.42 27.97
C ALA A 449 -36.78 34.11 29.46
N SER A 450 -35.92 33.18 29.86
CA SER A 450 -35.74 32.83 31.26
C SER A 450 -34.25 32.75 31.63
N ALA A 451 -33.88 33.44 32.69
CA ALA A 451 -32.54 33.47 33.21
C ALA A 451 -32.49 33.07 34.67
N SER A 452 -31.56 32.20 35.04
CA SER A 452 -31.35 31.79 36.43
C SER A 452 -29.91 32.03 36.84
N ALA A 453 -29.67 32.78 37.90
CA ALA A 453 -28.34 33.04 38.40
C ALA A 453 -28.36 33.18 39.92
N SER A 454 -27.30 32.76 40.58
CA SER A 454 -27.18 32.96 42.04
C SER A 454 -26.54 34.27 42.41
N THR A 455 -25.86 34.98 41.48
CA THR A 455 -25.29 36.31 41.76
C THR A 455 -25.95 37.42 40.95
N SER A 456 -25.99 37.29 39.62
CA SER A 456 -26.64 38.31 38.80
C SER A 456 -27.31 37.70 37.57
N ALA A 457 -28.46 38.21 37.20
CA ALA A 457 -29.19 37.76 36.03
C ALA A 457 -29.72 38.98 35.24
N SER A 458 -29.65 38.93 33.94
CA SER A 458 -30.28 39.92 33.06
C SER A 458 -30.96 39.25 31.89
N ALA A 459 -32.19 39.65 31.60
CA ALA A 459 -32.99 39.13 30.49
C ALA A 459 -33.58 40.26 29.69
N SER A 460 -33.48 40.18 28.37
CA SER A 460 -34.06 41.17 27.45
C SER A 460 -34.99 40.47 26.45
N ALA A 461 -36.18 41.00 26.28
CA ALA A 461 -37.12 40.50 25.29
C ALA A 461 -37.82 41.66 24.58
N SER A 462 -37.91 41.63 23.27
CA SER A 462 -38.65 42.59 22.45
C SER A 462 -39.58 41.86 21.49
N THR A 463 -40.86 42.26 21.48
CA THR A 463 -41.84 41.65 20.64
C THR A 463 -42.98 42.60 20.29
N SER A 464 -43.68 42.34 19.26
CA SER A 464 -44.93 43.07 18.89
C SER A 464 -46.20 42.39 19.39
N ALA A 465 -46.08 41.28 20.08
CA ALA A 465 -47.19 40.54 20.71
C ALA A 465 -46.98 40.49 22.25
N SER A 466 -47.50 39.54 22.93
CA SER A 466 -47.33 39.41 24.38
C SER A 466 -46.05 38.71 24.74
N THR A 467 -45.32 39.25 25.71
CA THR A 467 -44.04 38.75 26.20
C THR A 467 -44.13 38.42 27.70
N SER A 468 -43.53 37.32 28.09
CA SER A 468 -43.33 37.00 29.53
C SER A 468 -41.85 36.78 29.80
N THR A 469 -41.28 37.47 30.76
CA THR A 469 -39.92 37.24 31.21
C THR A 469 -39.95 36.85 32.71
N SER A 470 -39.17 35.81 33.04
CA SER A 470 -39.00 35.41 34.44
C SER A 470 -37.52 35.33 34.77
N THR A 471 -37.15 35.93 35.93
CA THR A 471 -35.77 35.97 36.38
C THR A 471 -35.72 35.60 37.87
N SER A 472 -34.81 34.71 38.22
CA SER A 472 -34.57 34.32 39.63
C SER A 472 -33.12 34.66 39.99
N ALA A 473 -32.92 35.46 40.98
CA ALA A 473 -31.58 35.82 41.46
C ALA A 473 -31.57 35.92 43.00
N SER A 474 -30.46 35.54 43.58
CA SER A 474 -30.28 35.63 45.03
C SER A 474 -29.59 36.91 45.47
N THR A 475 -28.97 37.67 44.57
CA THR A 475 -28.26 38.92 44.94
C THR A 475 -28.83 40.16 44.24
N SER A 476 -28.91 40.16 42.92
CA SER A 476 -29.49 41.28 42.18
C SER A 476 -30.06 40.79 40.84
N ALA A 477 -31.17 41.35 40.45
CA ALA A 477 -31.82 41.04 39.20
C ALA A 477 -32.24 42.31 38.45
N SER A 478 -32.05 42.38 37.13
CA SER A 478 -32.57 43.45 36.28
C SER A 478 -33.25 42.82 35.05
N THR A 479 -34.47 43.24 34.78
CA THR A 479 -35.24 42.79 33.65
C THR A 479 -35.74 43.98 32.83
N SER A 480 -35.58 43.96 31.53
CA SER A 480 -36.14 44.98 30.65
C SER A 480 -36.97 44.31 29.54
N ALA A 481 -38.20 44.74 29.41
CA ALA A 481 -39.08 44.29 28.35
C ALA A 481 -39.73 45.50 27.68
N SER A 482 -39.68 45.55 26.37
CA SER A 482 -40.37 46.60 25.58
C SER A 482 -41.27 45.92 24.56
N THR A 483 -42.56 46.22 24.68
CA THR A 483 -43.58 45.62 23.82
C THR A 483 -44.72 46.60 23.61
N SER A 484 -45.40 46.49 22.51
CA SER A 484 -46.62 47.26 22.25
C SER A 484 -47.87 46.56 22.71
N ALA A 485 -47.77 45.43 23.34
CA ALA A 485 -48.89 44.66 23.93
C ALA A 485 -48.65 44.49 25.43
N SER A 486 -49.54 43.78 26.13
CA SER A 486 -49.45 43.60 27.57
C SER A 486 -48.26 42.68 27.96
N THR A 487 -47.43 43.16 28.87
CA THR A 487 -46.28 42.44 29.40
C THR A 487 -46.52 42.03 30.83
N SER A 488 -46.24 40.78 31.16
CA SER A 488 -46.21 40.36 32.58
C SER A 488 -44.80 39.90 32.93
N ALA A 489 -44.23 40.52 33.92
CA ALA A 489 -42.92 40.17 34.45
C ALA A 489 -43.08 39.69 35.89
N SER A 490 -42.57 38.51 36.22
CA SER A 490 -42.51 38.00 37.57
C SER A 490 -41.06 37.84 38.02
N THR A 491 -40.70 38.53 39.07
CA THR A 491 -39.36 38.52 39.65
C THR A 491 -39.46 37.94 41.08
N SER A 492 -38.76 36.89 41.36
CA SER A 492 -38.65 36.37 42.71
C SER A 492 -37.23 36.55 43.21
N ALA A 493 -37.03 37.36 44.18
CA ALA A 493 -35.74 37.63 44.83
C ALA A 493 -35.82 37.27 46.31
N SER A 494 -34.76 36.71 46.86
CA SER A 494 -34.72 36.44 48.30
C SER A 494 -34.47 37.69 49.12
N GLU A 495 -34.83 37.63 50.37
CA GLU A 495 -35.11 38.77 51.29
C GLU A 495 -34.05 39.87 51.49
N SER A 496 -32.94 39.92 50.83
CA SER A 496 -31.93 40.97 51.03
C SER A 496 -31.50 41.69 49.78
N ALA A 497 -32.21 41.54 48.68
CA ALA A 497 -31.88 42.23 47.45
C ALA A 497 -32.81 43.39 47.19
N SER A 498 -32.27 44.59 47.00
CA SER A 498 -33.05 45.72 46.52
C SER A 498 -33.31 45.53 45.04
N THR A 499 -34.49 45.09 44.68
CA THR A 499 -34.95 44.99 43.31
C THR A 499 -35.50 46.35 42.86
N SER A 500 -34.86 47.03 41.96
CA SER A 500 -35.50 48.09 41.21
C SER A 500 -36.00 47.46 39.89
N ALA A 501 -37.26 47.09 39.87
CA ALA A 501 -37.94 46.70 38.66
C ALA A 501 -38.69 47.92 38.17
N SER A 502 -38.23 48.56 37.12
CA SER A 502 -39.00 49.57 36.42
C SER A 502 -39.69 48.89 35.25
N ALA A 503 -40.93 48.55 35.39
CA ALA A 503 -41.81 48.17 34.31
C ALA A 503 -42.60 49.41 33.92
N SER A 504 -42.25 50.04 32.80
CA SER A 504 -43.10 51.03 32.19
C SER A 504 -43.96 50.39 31.14
N ALA A 505 -45.22 50.40 31.34
CA ALA A 505 -46.25 49.89 30.45
C ALA A 505 -46.33 50.74 29.20
#